data_e5f5fc63796ba06f5ff4924f957d2e8e
#
_entry.id   e5f5fc63796ba06f5ff4924f957d2e8e
#
_cell.length_a   1.000
_cell.length_b   1.000
_cell.length_c   1.000
_cell.angle_alpha   90.00
_cell.angle_beta   90.00
_cell.angle_gamma   90.00
#
_symmetry.space_group_name_H-M   'P 1'
#
loop_
_entity.id
_entity.type
_entity.pdbx_description
1 polymer ?
#
loop_
_entity_poly.entity_id
_entity_poly.type
_entity_poly.pdbx_seq_one_letter_code
_entity_poly.pdbx_strand_id
1 'polypeptide(L)' 'MSHRFAVGDHVAWNSEAGHVSGRIIRVHTSDFDYKGHTHRASPSDPQYEIKSDKTDHIAAHRGSALHLLDER' A
#
# COMPACT_ATOMS: atom_id res chain seq x y z
N MET A 1 17.52 3.73 -1.04
CA MET A 1 16.40 4.61 -1.36
C MET A 1 15.19 4.28 -0.52
N SER A 2 14.51 5.28 -0.09
CA SER A 2 13.34 5.13 0.75
C SER A 2 12.11 4.92 -0.12
N HIS A 3 11.30 3.89 0.17
CA HIS A 3 10.03 3.62 -0.50
C HIS A 3 8.90 4.17 0.39
N ARG A 4 8.93 5.47 0.61
CA ARG A 4 7.94 6.10 1.49
C ARG A 4 6.88 6.78 0.69
N PHE A 5 5.64 6.50 1.06
CA PHE A 5 4.45 7.08 0.45
C PHE A 5 3.61 7.71 1.56
N ALA A 6 2.63 8.50 1.16
CA ALA A 6 1.74 9.18 2.10
C ALA A 6 0.29 8.88 1.76
N VAL A 7 -0.60 9.08 2.73
CA VAL A 7 -2.03 8.98 2.49
C VAL A 7 -2.42 9.91 1.34
N GLY A 8 -3.19 9.39 0.39
CA GLY A 8 -3.60 10.11 -0.79
C GLY A 8 -2.73 9.87 -2.01
N ASP A 9 -1.55 9.28 -1.84
CA ASP A 9 -0.69 8.97 -2.98
C ASP A 9 -1.33 7.90 -3.87
N HIS A 10 -1.23 8.09 -5.17
CA HIS A 10 -1.71 7.14 -6.15
C HIS A 10 -0.56 6.20 -6.51
N VAL A 11 -0.77 4.91 -6.29
CA VAL A 11 0.27 3.90 -6.44
C VAL A 11 -0.25 2.70 -7.23
N ALA A 12 0.68 1.91 -7.74
CA ALA A 12 0.34 0.67 -8.44
C ALA A 12 1.21 -0.46 -7.91
N TRP A 13 0.71 -1.66 -8.04
CA TRP A 13 1.43 -2.87 -7.68
C TRP A 13 1.00 -4.03 -8.57
N ASN A 14 1.77 -5.10 -8.56
CA ASN A 14 1.45 -6.30 -9.31
C ASN A 14 0.72 -7.28 -8.40
N SER A 15 -0.36 -7.85 -8.89
CA SER A 15 -1.12 -8.89 -8.22
C SER A 15 -1.27 -10.08 -9.16
N GLU A 16 -1.89 -11.15 -8.67
CA GLU A 16 -2.19 -12.30 -9.52
C GLU A 16 -3.09 -11.93 -10.70
N ALA A 17 -3.89 -10.89 -10.54
CA ALA A 17 -4.78 -10.39 -11.58
C ALA A 17 -4.08 -9.41 -12.54
N GLY A 18 -2.78 -9.16 -12.37
CA GLY A 18 -2.01 -8.21 -13.17
C GLY A 18 -1.77 -6.90 -12.43
N HIS A 19 -1.64 -5.81 -13.18
CA HIS A 19 -1.42 -4.49 -12.60
C HIS A 19 -2.68 -3.96 -11.93
N VAL A 20 -2.53 -3.54 -10.69
CA VAL A 20 -3.61 -2.92 -9.92
C VAL A 20 -3.12 -1.57 -9.42
N SER A 21 -4.01 -0.59 -9.38
CA SER A 21 -3.69 0.71 -8.84
C SER A 21 -4.73 1.13 -7.80
N GLY A 22 -4.33 2.06 -6.95
CA GLY A 22 -5.21 2.57 -5.91
C GLY A 22 -4.56 3.72 -5.17
N ARG A 23 -5.28 4.24 -4.17
CA ARG A 23 -4.78 5.32 -3.33
C ARG A 23 -4.52 4.82 -1.93
N ILE A 24 -3.44 5.31 -1.35
CA ILE A 24 -3.07 4.99 0.02
C ILE A 24 -4.06 5.66 0.95
N ILE A 25 -4.68 4.86 1.82
CA ILE A 25 -5.64 5.34 2.80
C ILE A 25 -5.08 5.32 4.23
N ARG A 26 -4.01 4.56 4.45
CA ARG A 26 -3.40 4.47 5.77
C ARG A 26 -1.95 4.02 5.67
N VAL A 27 -1.11 4.55 6.54
CA VAL A 27 0.30 4.15 6.65
C VAL A 27 0.51 3.53 8.03
N HIS A 28 1.09 2.34 8.06
CA HIS A 28 1.41 1.63 9.29
C HIS A 28 2.93 1.60 9.48
N THR A 29 3.36 2.07 10.64
CA THR A 29 4.79 2.06 11.01
C THR A 29 5.08 1.15 12.18
N SER A 30 4.08 0.39 12.61
CA SER A 30 4.21 -0.64 13.63
C SER A 30 3.31 -1.82 13.25
N ASP A 31 3.51 -2.95 13.91
CA ASP A 31 2.73 -4.15 13.60
C ASP A 31 1.23 -3.86 13.77
N PHE A 32 0.44 -4.43 12.89
CA PHE A 32 -1.01 -4.23 12.91
C PHE A 32 -1.73 -5.50 12.46
N ASP A 33 -2.96 -5.64 12.90
CA ASP A 33 -3.82 -6.74 12.47
C ASP A 33 -4.64 -6.33 11.25
N TYR A 34 -4.66 -7.19 10.25
CA TYR A 34 -5.40 -6.94 9.03
C TYR A 34 -6.02 -8.26 8.54
N LYS A 35 -7.34 -8.29 8.47
CA LYS A 35 -8.10 -9.47 8.03
C LYS A 35 -7.71 -10.74 8.80
N GLY A 36 -7.53 -10.61 10.12
CA GLY A 36 -7.22 -11.74 10.99
C GLY A 36 -5.75 -12.16 11.00
N HIS A 37 -4.89 -11.43 10.31
CA HIS A 37 -3.46 -11.70 10.27
C HIS A 37 -2.67 -10.53 10.81
N THR A 38 -1.58 -10.84 11.50
CA THR A 38 -0.66 -9.80 11.96
C THR A 38 0.32 -9.47 10.86
N HIS A 39 0.35 -8.19 10.46
CA HIS A 39 1.32 -7.68 9.50
C HIS A 39 2.39 -6.92 10.23
N ARG A 40 3.64 -7.15 9.87
CA ARG A 40 4.77 -6.48 10.50
C ARG A 40 5.13 -5.23 9.74
N ALA A 41 5.30 -4.15 10.47
CA ALA A 41 5.72 -2.88 9.90
C ALA A 41 6.62 -2.16 10.89
N SER A 42 7.44 -1.25 10.39
CA SER A 42 8.31 -0.43 11.22
C SER A 42 8.47 0.94 10.56
N PRO A 43 9.00 1.94 11.28
CA PRO A 43 9.25 3.24 10.66
C PRO A 43 10.23 3.17 9.47
N SER A 44 11.14 2.20 9.46
CA SER A 44 12.08 2.03 8.36
C SER A 44 11.52 1.16 7.22
N ASP A 45 10.44 0.42 7.48
CA ASP A 45 9.79 -0.44 6.50
C ASP A 45 8.28 -0.42 6.72
N PRO A 46 7.61 0.71 6.40
CA PRO A 46 6.16 0.83 6.61
C PRO A 46 5.38 -0.08 5.70
N GLN A 47 4.17 -0.42 6.13
CA GLN A 47 3.18 -1.03 5.26
C GLN A 47 2.06 -0.03 5.00
N TYR A 48 1.44 -0.18 3.84
CA TYR A 48 0.43 0.76 3.36
C TYR A 48 -0.86 0.01 3.07
N GLU A 49 -1.97 0.56 3.54
CA GLU A 49 -3.29 0.11 3.11
C GLU A 49 -3.72 0.97 1.94
N ILE A 50 -4.14 0.30 0.87
CA ILE A 50 -4.45 0.94 -0.39
C ILE A 50 -5.84 0.51 -0.83
N LYS A 51 -6.67 1.49 -1.18
CA LYS A 51 -7.99 1.22 -1.74
C LYS A 51 -7.88 1.18 -3.25
N SER A 52 -8.32 0.07 -3.85
CA SER A 52 -8.28 -0.09 -5.30
C SER A 52 -9.11 0.96 -6.01
N ASP A 53 -8.63 1.43 -7.16
CA ASP A 53 -9.35 2.42 -7.98
C ASP A 53 -10.65 1.86 -8.58
N LYS A 54 -10.66 0.57 -8.89
CA LYS A 54 -11.76 -0.05 -9.61
C LYS A 54 -12.77 -0.75 -8.73
N THR A 55 -12.40 -1.03 -7.49
CA THR A 55 -13.26 -1.77 -6.56
C THR A 55 -13.12 -1.16 -5.19
N ASP A 56 -13.93 -1.64 -4.24
CA ASP A 56 -13.81 -1.22 -2.83
C ASP A 56 -12.82 -2.10 -2.06
N HIS A 57 -12.08 -2.94 -2.76
CA HIS A 57 -11.09 -3.80 -2.11
C HIS A 57 -9.93 -2.99 -1.55
N ILE A 58 -9.51 -3.37 -0.36
CA ILE A 58 -8.36 -2.77 0.30
C ILE A 58 -7.26 -3.83 0.37
N ALA A 59 -6.05 -3.44 0.04
CA ALA A 59 -4.89 -4.29 0.11
C ALA A 59 -3.85 -3.68 1.02
N ALA A 60 -2.98 -4.50 1.60
CA ALA A 60 -1.87 -4.05 2.42
C ALA A 60 -0.57 -4.54 1.79
N HIS A 61 0.33 -3.61 1.50
CA HIS A 61 1.61 -3.92 0.86
C HIS A 61 2.74 -3.11 1.48
N ARG A 62 3.95 -3.65 1.41
CA ARG A 62 5.16 -2.91 1.77
C ARG A 62 5.49 -1.92 0.66
N GLY A 63 6.21 -0.86 1.02
CA GLY A 63 6.58 0.16 0.05
C GLY A 63 7.38 -0.38 -1.13
N SER A 64 8.20 -1.41 -0.90
CA SER A 64 8.99 -2.02 -1.96
C SER A 64 8.15 -2.69 -3.05
N ALA A 65 6.89 -3.01 -2.77
CA ALA A 65 5.97 -3.60 -3.73
C ALA A 65 5.18 -2.56 -4.52
N LEU A 66 5.31 -1.28 -4.18
CA LEU A 66 4.51 -0.21 -4.74
C LEU A 66 5.31 0.68 -5.67
N HIS A 67 4.63 1.23 -6.67
CA HIS A 67 5.18 2.23 -7.57
C HIS A 67 4.30 3.47 -7.52
N LEU A 68 4.92 4.63 -7.32
CA LEU A 68 4.18 5.88 -7.35
C LEU A 68 3.76 6.20 -8.78
N LEU A 69 2.48 6.52 -8.95
CA LEU A 69 1.96 6.96 -10.23
C LEU A 69 2.00 8.48 -10.30
N ASP A 70 2.53 9.00 -11.41
CA ASP A 70 2.60 10.43 -11.62
C ASP A 70 1.28 10.91 -12.21
N GLU A 71 0.53 11.63 -11.40
CA GLU A 71 -0.76 12.18 -11.81
C GLU A 71 -0.61 13.65 -12.18
N ARG A 72 -0.89 13.95 -13.42
CA ARG A 72 -0.85 15.33 -13.91
C ARG A 72 -2.10 15.66 -14.66
#